data_bc9650f2a8bb7ec603a15722017c71eb
#
_entry.id   bc9650f2a8bb7ec603a15722017c71eb
#
_cell.length_a   1.000
_cell.length_b   1.000
_cell.length_c   1.000
_cell.angle_alpha   90.00
_cell.angle_beta   90.00
_cell.angle_gamma   90.00
#
_symmetry.space_group_name_H-M   'P 1'
#
loop_
_entity.id
_entity.type
_entity.pdbx_description
1 polymer ?
#
loop_
_entity_poly.entity_id
_entity_poly.type
_entity_poly.pdbx_seq_one_letter_code
_entity_poly.pdbx_strand_id
1 'polypeptide(L)'
;DITESMVDLVGHAKKVNLLRFHPTASNVLASTSSDYTVKLWDVEAGQELATFDDMRDLCQDIVWDYKGDNYGTSCKEKAVRFVDARASKVMGKITQAHDGVKGVKVVYMGESGKVLTTGHSRASGREVKIWDLKNLDAPIHTEKIDTAAGVLMPMYDVDTNVIYLCGKGDGNIRTCEFEDKAPYFQRLNDGFRSTTALTGACMVPN
;
A
#
# COMPACT_ATOMS: atom_id res chain seq x y z
N ASP A 1 6.40 -21.27 -25.51
CA ASP A 1 6.40 -21.31 -24.02
C ASP A 1 7.78 -20.87 -23.55
N ILE A 2 7.80 -19.92 -22.60
CA ILE A 2 9.05 -19.47 -21.95
C ILE A 2 9.37 -20.51 -20.87
N THR A 3 10.48 -21.24 -21.05
CA THR A 3 10.88 -22.32 -20.12
C THR A 3 12.07 -21.94 -19.24
N GLU A 4 12.72 -20.82 -19.52
CA GLU A 4 13.88 -20.32 -18.78
C GLU A 4 13.63 -18.87 -18.35
N SER A 5 14.19 -18.47 -17.19
CA SER A 5 14.14 -17.07 -16.75
C SER A 5 14.97 -16.20 -17.69
N MET A 6 14.46 -15.02 -18.05
CA MET A 6 15.22 -14.04 -18.82
C MET A 6 16.28 -13.34 -17.96
N VAL A 7 15.95 -13.12 -16.68
CA VAL A 7 16.83 -12.45 -15.70
C VAL A 7 16.57 -13.04 -14.32
N ASP A 8 17.62 -13.30 -13.57
CA ASP A 8 17.55 -13.70 -12.17
C ASP A 8 18.01 -12.56 -11.27
N LEU A 9 17.11 -12.06 -10.42
CA LEU A 9 17.39 -11.01 -9.46
C LEU A 9 17.81 -11.62 -8.11
N VAL A 10 19.11 -11.82 -7.93
CA VAL A 10 19.68 -12.47 -6.76
C VAL A 10 20.17 -11.44 -5.75
N GLY A 11 19.70 -11.50 -4.49
CA GLY A 11 20.13 -10.56 -3.44
C GLY A 11 19.34 -10.64 -2.15
N HIS A 12 18.09 -11.12 -2.16
CA HIS A 12 17.37 -11.39 -0.91
C HIS A 12 17.88 -12.66 -0.23
N ALA A 13 18.07 -12.57 1.09
CA ALA A 13 18.55 -13.72 1.90
C ALA A 13 17.43 -14.70 2.26
N LYS A 14 16.16 -14.31 2.11
CA LYS A 14 14.99 -15.13 2.43
C LYS A 14 13.89 -14.96 1.37
N LYS A 15 12.75 -15.62 1.61
CA LYS A 15 11.59 -15.60 0.72
C LYS A 15 11.15 -14.18 0.38
N VAL A 16 10.99 -13.90 -0.91
CA VAL A 16 10.37 -12.69 -1.45
C VAL A 16 8.85 -12.78 -1.27
N ASN A 17 8.24 -11.72 -0.74
CA ASN A 17 6.83 -11.70 -0.37
C ASN A 17 5.98 -10.81 -1.29
N LEU A 18 6.47 -9.63 -1.65
CA LEU A 18 5.74 -8.66 -2.46
C LEU A 18 6.64 -8.11 -3.57
N LEU A 19 6.01 -7.80 -4.69
CA LEU A 19 6.62 -7.16 -5.84
C LEU A 19 5.76 -5.97 -6.28
N ARG A 20 6.39 -4.87 -6.67
CA ARG A 20 5.72 -3.70 -7.25
C ARG A 20 6.60 -3.06 -8.31
N PHE A 21 6.13 -3.04 -9.54
CA PHE A 21 6.76 -2.24 -10.57
C PHE A 21 6.63 -0.75 -10.27
N HIS A 22 7.62 -0.01 -10.67
CA HIS A 22 7.62 1.44 -10.60
C HIS A 22 6.54 2.03 -11.54
N PRO A 23 5.81 3.08 -11.13
CA PRO A 23 4.67 3.58 -11.92
C PRO A 23 5.09 4.26 -13.22
N THR A 24 6.30 4.80 -13.32
CA THR A 24 6.75 5.60 -14.47
C THR A 24 8.05 5.08 -15.12
N ALA A 25 8.83 4.26 -14.44
CA ALA A 25 10.04 3.64 -15.00
C ALA A 25 9.80 2.16 -15.29
N SER A 26 9.88 1.77 -16.57
CA SER A 26 9.51 0.42 -17.04
C SER A 26 10.42 -0.70 -16.53
N ASN A 27 11.67 -0.40 -16.19
CA ASN A 27 12.67 -1.36 -15.75
C ASN A 27 12.92 -1.40 -14.25
N VAL A 28 12.20 -0.60 -13.46
CA VAL A 28 12.40 -0.54 -12.00
C VAL A 28 11.34 -1.38 -11.27
N LEU A 29 11.81 -2.29 -10.43
CA LEU A 29 11.00 -3.18 -9.61
C LEU A 29 11.38 -3.02 -8.14
N ALA A 30 10.39 -2.91 -7.26
CA ALA A 30 10.57 -3.03 -5.82
C ALA A 30 10.17 -4.43 -5.35
N SER A 31 10.97 -5.02 -4.48
CA SER A 31 10.66 -6.30 -3.83
C SER A 31 10.79 -6.17 -2.32
N THR A 32 9.99 -6.94 -1.58
CA THR A 32 10.11 -7.10 -0.13
C THR A 32 10.34 -8.56 0.22
N SER A 33 11.06 -8.82 1.29
CA SER A 33 11.39 -10.17 1.71
C SER A 33 11.20 -10.40 3.21
N SER A 34 11.19 -11.67 3.57
CA SER A 34 11.24 -12.13 4.96
C SER A 34 12.60 -11.89 5.63
N ASP A 35 13.57 -11.34 4.93
CA ASP A 35 14.84 -10.84 5.47
C ASP A 35 14.70 -9.41 6.04
N TYR A 36 13.50 -8.84 5.98
CA TYR A 36 13.13 -7.50 6.47
C TYR A 36 13.73 -6.35 5.65
N THR A 37 14.05 -6.62 4.39
CA THR A 37 14.56 -5.59 3.47
C THR A 37 13.56 -5.28 2.35
N VAL A 38 13.64 -4.08 1.82
CA VAL A 38 13.13 -3.71 0.50
C VAL A 38 14.31 -3.55 -0.42
N LYS A 39 14.25 -4.15 -1.61
CA LYS A 39 15.26 -3.97 -2.65
C LYS A 39 14.62 -3.38 -3.90
N LEU A 40 15.33 -2.46 -4.50
CA LEU A 40 15.00 -1.90 -5.81
C LEU A 40 15.95 -2.51 -6.85
N TRP A 41 15.39 -2.86 -7.99
CA TRP A 41 16.08 -3.56 -9.05
C TRP A 41 15.93 -2.85 -10.37
N ASP A 42 16.99 -2.84 -11.16
CA ASP A 42 16.91 -2.67 -12.61
C ASP A 42 16.71 -4.07 -13.22
N VAL A 43 15.51 -4.34 -13.72
CA VAL A 43 15.17 -5.66 -14.24
C VAL A 43 15.79 -5.92 -15.63
N GLU A 44 16.13 -4.87 -16.38
CA GLU A 44 16.81 -4.98 -17.67
C GLU A 44 18.29 -5.31 -17.48
N ALA A 45 18.95 -4.61 -16.57
CA ALA A 45 20.36 -4.86 -16.25
C ALA A 45 20.57 -6.05 -15.31
N GLY A 46 19.50 -6.56 -14.65
CA GLY A 46 19.61 -7.64 -13.66
C GLY A 46 20.35 -7.23 -12.39
N GLN A 47 20.30 -5.95 -12.02
CA GLN A 47 21.12 -5.37 -10.95
C GLN A 47 20.27 -4.79 -9.82
N GLU A 48 20.79 -4.92 -8.60
CA GLU A 48 20.26 -4.21 -7.44
C GLU A 48 20.65 -2.73 -7.52
N LEU A 49 19.64 -1.85 -7.43
CA LEU A 49 19.82 -0.39 -7.43
C LEU A 49 19.97 0.15 -6.00
N ALA A 50 19.20 -0.38 -5.07
CA ALA A 50 19.18 0.10 -3.69
C ALA A 50 18.62 -0.95 -2.74
N THR A 51 19.05 -0.91 -1.48
CA THR A 51 18.50 -1.68 -0.38
C THR A 51 18.07 -0.75 0.76
N PHE A 52 16.87 -0.98 1.28
CA PHE A 52 16.36 -0.37 2.50
C PHE A 52 16.18 -1.47 3.56
N ASP A 53 16.80 -1.32 4.73
CA ASP A 53 16.91 -2.33 5.79
C ASP A 53 16.46 -1.86 7.18
N ASP A 54 15.82 -0.67 7.28
CA ASP A 54 15.28 -0.14 8.56
C ASP A 54 13.89 -0.70 8.90
N MET A 55 13.60 -1.95 8.54
CA MET A 55 12.38 -2.64 8.96
C MET A 55 12.70 -3.64 10.08
N ARG A 56 11.82 -3.69 11.08
CA ARG A 56 12.00 -4.58 12.25
C ARG A 56 11.14 -5.84 12.20
N ASP A 57 10.25 -5.92 11.21
CA ASP A 57 9.33 -7.06 11.01
C ASP A 57 8.92 -7.13 9.54
N LEU A 58 8.14 -8.14 9.19
CA LEU A 58 7.66 -8.42 7.84
C LEU A 58 6.92 -7.22 7.23
N CYS A 59 7.30 -6.87 6.02
CA CYS A 59 6.55 -5.94 5.18
C CYS A 59 5.22 -6.58 4.77
N GLN A 60 4.12 -5.86 5.00
CA GLN A 60 2.75 -6.29 4.70
C GLN A 60 2.18 -5.61 3.46
N ASP A 61 2.77 -4.47 3.10
CA ASP A 61 2.45 -3.75 1.88
C ASP A 61 3.60 -2.86 1.44
N ILE A 62 3.69 -2.65 0.12
CA ILE A 62 4.57 -1.68 -0.51
C ILE A 62 3.83 -1.02 -1.66
N VAL A 63 3.90 0.30 -1.74
CA VAL A 63 3.23 1.10 -2.76
C VAL A 63 4.09 2.28 -3.16
N TRP A 64 4.15 2.56 -4.45
CA TRP A 64 4.80 3.76 -4.97
C TRP A 64 3.90 4.99 -4.84
N ASP A 65 4.49 6.16 -4.70
CA ASP A 65 3.77 7.41 -4.94
C ASP A 65 3.48 7.57 -6.44
N TYR A 66 2.70 8.58 -6.80
CA TYR A 66 2.25 8.78 -8.17
C TYR A 66 3.39 8.98 -9.18
N LYS A 67 4.49 9.63 -8.77
CA LYS A 67 5.67 9.91 -9.60
C LYS A 67 6.72 8.80 -9.57
N GLY A 68 6.71 7.98 -8.52
CA GLY A 68 7.72 6.96 -8.27
C GLY A 68 8.96 7.47 -7.54
N ASP A 69 8.98 8.73 -7.10
CA ASP A 69 10.12 9.27 -6.33
C ASP A 69 10.21 8.64 -4.93
N ASN A 70 9.06 8.25 -4.38
CA ASN A 70 8.95 7.68 -3.03
C ASN A 70 8.10 6.41 -3.03
N TYR A 71 8.31 5.59 -2.02
CA TYR A 71 7.41 4.47 -1.74
C TYR A 71 7.01 4.43 -0.26
N GLY A 72 5.80 3.94 -0.02
CA GLY A 72 5.29 3.65 1.31
C GLY A 72 5.40 2.16 1.63
N THR A 73 5.81 1.83 2.86
CA THR A 73 5.80 0.45 3.36
C THR A 73 4.98 0.37 4.64
N SER A 74 4.18 -0.69 4.78
CA SER A 74 3.58 -1.05 6.05
C SER A 74 4.20 -2.34 6.58
N CYS A 75 4.45 -2.39 7.89
CA CYS A 75 5.08 -3.53 8.53
C CYS A 75 4.18 -4.14 9.60
N LYS A 76 4.42 -5.40 9.92
CA LYS A 76 3.70 -6.13 10.97
C LYS A 76 3.86 -5.49 12.35
N GLU A 77 4.92 -4.73 12.58
CA GLU A 77 5.10 -3.88 13.76
C GLU A 77 4.12 -2.67 13.83
N LYS A 78 3.17 -2.56 12.88
CA LYS A 78 2.14 -1.51 12.72
C LYS A 78 2.67 -0.16 12.23
N ALA A 79 3.95 -0.03 11.98
CA ALA A 79 4.54 1.18 11.44
C ALA A 79 4.31 1.27 9.92
N VAL A 80 4.08 2.49 9.45
CA VAL A 80 4.12 2.84 8.02
C VAL A 80 5.28 3.81 7.82
N ARG A 81 6.14 3.53 6.86
CA ARG A 81 7.28 4.38 6.51
C ARG A 81 7.14 4.88 5.08
N PHE A 82 7.51 6.12 4.87
CA PHE A 82 7.61 6.75 3.56
C PHE A 82 9.09 6.96 3.28
N VAL A 83 9.57 6.40 2.19
CA VAL A 83 11.00 6.27 1.89
C VAL A 83 11.29 6.93 0.54
N ASP A 84 12.30 7.80 0.49
CA ASP A 84 12.87 8.28 -0.76
C ASP A 84 13.56 7.09 -1.47
N ALA A 85 13.11 6.79 -2.69
CA ALA A 85 13.56 5.61 -3.42
C ALA A 85 15.03 5.68 -3.83
N ARG A 86 15.55 6.88 -4.12
CA ARG A 86 16.93 7.09 -4.57
C ARG A 86 17.92 7.14 -3.39
N ALA A 87 17.50 7.81 -2.31
CA ALA A 87 18.35 7.97 -1.13
C ALA A 87 18.23 6.79 -0.15
N SER A 88 17.27 5.90 -0.33
CA SER A 88 16.90 4.83 0.64
C SER A 88 16.73 5.37 2.06
N LYS A 89 16.16 6.57 2.19
CA LYS A 89 16.02 7.29 3.45
C LYS A 89 14.57 7.47 3.83
N VAL A 90 14.25 7.22 5.13
CA VAL A 90 12.93 7.51 5.68
C VAL A 90 12.68 9.01 5.70
N MET A 91 11.66 9.46 5.01
CA MET A 91 11.20 10.85 4.97
C MET A 91 10.09 11.11 5.99
N GLY A 92 9.31 10.08 6.31
CA GLY A 92 8.24 10.18 7.29
C GLY A 92 7.85 8.79 7.83
N LYS A 93 7.31 8.77 9.06
CA LYS A 93 6.92 7.52 9.72
C LYS A 93 5.66 7.72 10.56
N ILE A 94 4.69 6.87 10.34
CA ILE A 94 3.59 6.66 11.27
C ILE A 94 3.97 5.50 12.17
N THR A 95 4.14 5.74 13.46
CA THR A 95 4.63 4.71 14.40
C THR A 95 3.61 3.60 14.59
N GLN A 96 2.32 3.95 14.66
CA GLN A 96 1.22 3.00 14.81
C GLN A 96 0.02 3.48 14.01
N ALA A 97 -0.11 2.99 12.77
CA ALA A 97 -1.19 3.41 11.90
C ALA A 97 -2.57 2.91 12.38
N HIS A 98 -2.63 1.66 12.84
CA HIS A 98 -3.86 1.03 13.34
C HIS A 98 -3.58 0.19 14.59
N ASP A 99 -4.57 0.09 15.49
CA ASP A 99 -4.39 -0.62 16.76
C ASP A 99 -4.55 -2.13 16.65
N GLY A 100 -5.29 -2.61 15.64
CA GLY A 100 -5.56 -4.02 15.43
C GLY A 100 -4.32 -4.82 15.04
N VAL A 101 -4.45 -6.15 15.03
CA VAL A 101 -3.36 -7.09 14.74
C VAL A 101 -3.30 -7.51 13.27
N LYS A 102 -4.29 -7.12 12.47
CA LYS A 102 -4.33 -7.46 11.04
C LYS A 102 -3.41 -6.58 10.22
N GLY A 103 -3.09 -7.03 9.01
CA GLY A 103 -2.23 -6.29 8.11
C GLY A 103 -2.77 -4.91 7.75
N VAL A 104 -1.88 -3.95 7.75
CA VAL A 104 -2.14 -2.58 7.31
C VAL A 104 -1.84 -2.48 5.82
N LYS A 105 -2.71 -1.82 5.06
CA LYS A 105 -2.49 -1.47 3.67
C LYS A 105 -2.39 0.03 3.53
N VAL A 106 -1.65 0.49 2.53
CA VAL A 106 -1.39 1.91 2.29
C VAL A 106 -1.58 2.24 0.81
N VAL A 107 -2.08 3.44 0.52
CA VAL A 107 -2.15 3.98 -0.83
C VAL A 107 -1.93 5.49 -0.81
N TYR A 108 -1.16 6.01 -1.76
CA TYR A 108 -1.02 7.44 -1.98
C TYR A 108 -2.26 8.01 -2.68
N MET A 109 -2.66 9.21 -2.27
CA MET A 109 -3.82 9.91 -2.85
C MET A 109 -3.35 10.88 -3.95
N GLY A 110 -2.75 10.32 -5.01
CA GLY A 110 -2.18 11.10 -6.11
C GLY A 110 -1.13 12.10 -5.65
N GLU A 111 -1.24 13.33 -6.13
CA GLU A 111 -0.34 14.45 -5.78
C GLU A 111 -0.85 15.32 -4.61
N SER A 112 -1.92 14.93 -3.92
CA SER A 112 -2.51 15.70 -2.82
C SER A 112 -1.60 15.87 -1.60
N GLY A 113 -0.49 15.13 -1.52
CA GLY A 113 0.35 15.06 -0.33
C GLY A 113 -0.31 14.29 0.82
N LYS A 114 -1.34 13.50 0.52
CA LYS A 114 -2.04 12.67 1.50
C LYS A 114 -1.92 11.19 1.18
N VAL A 115 -2.04 10.38 2.21
CA VAL A 115 -2.04 8.93 2.11
C VAL A 115 -3.20 8.35 2.90
N LEU A 116 -3.74 7.26 2.39
CA LEU A 116 -4.78 6.50 3.04
C LEU A 116 -4.19 5.18 3.55
N THR A 117 -4.53 4.83 4.77
CA THR A 117 -4.24 3.51 5.34
C THR A 117 -5.52 2.79 5.70
N THR A 118 -5.55 1.49 5.47
CA THR A 118 -6.62 0.61 5.96
C THR A 118 -6.07 -0.36 6.97
N GLY A 119 -6.85 -0.65 7.98
CA GLY A 119 -6.47 -1.58 9.04
C GLY A 119 -7.65 -1.92 9.93
N HIS A 120 -7.34 -2.43 11.11
CA HIS A 120 -8.34 -2.77 12.11
C HIS A 120 -8.13 -1.93 13.37
N SER A 121 -9.23 -1.52 13.97
CA SER A 121 -9.23 -0.90 15.30
C SER A 121 -8.93 -1.94 16.39
N ARG A 122 -8.71 -1.49 17.61
CA ARG A 122 -8.54 -2.36 18.78
C ARG A 122 -9.74 -3.31 18.99
N ALA A 123 -10.94 -2.85 18.65
CA ALA A 123 -12.18 -3.64 18.69
C ALA A 123 -12.41 -4.52 17.45
N SER A 124 -11.37 -4.73 16.64
CA SER A 124 -11.40 -5.56 15.42
C SER A 124 -12.29 -5.06 14.30
N GLY A 125 -12.84 -3.85 14.39
CA GLY A 125 -13.54 -3.19 13.29
C GLY A 125 -12.56 -2.72 12.21
N ARG A 126 -12.95 -2.86 10.93
CA ARG A 126 -12.17 -2.30 9.83
C ARG A 126 -12.33 -0.80 9.78
N GLU A 127 -11.23 -0.10 9.61
CA GLU A 127 -11.19 1.36 9.54
C GLU A 127 -10.24 1.85 8.44
N VAL A 128 -10.53 3.04 7.98
CA VAL A 128 -9.71 3.82 7.06
C VAL A 128 -9.22 5.04 7.81
N LYS A 129 -7.96 5.41 7.63
CA LYS A 129 -7.38 6.66 8.12
C LYS A 129 -6.71 7.40 6.99
N ILE A 130 -6.89 8.71 6.94
CA ILE A 130 -6.21 9.61 6.00
C ILE A 130 -5.20 10.43 6.79
N TRP A 131 -4.00 10.55 6.24
CA TRP A 131 -2.86 11.23 6.84
C TRP A 131 -2.33 12.31 5.91
N ASP A 132 -1.87 13.41 6.47
CA ASP A 132 -1.11 14.40 5.74
C ASP A 132 0.39 14.07 5.83
N LEU A 133 1.07 13.91 4.70
CA LEU A 133 2.53 13.62 4.67
C LEU A 133 3.37 14.71 5.33
N LYS A 134 2.82 15.93 5.49
CA LYS A 134 3.49 17.02 6.22
C LYS A 134 3.41 16.87 7.74
N ASN A 135 2.41 16.13 8.23
CA ASN A 135 2.22 15.88 9.65
C ASN A 135 1.62 14.49 9.87
N LEU A 136 2.46 13.54 10.26
CA LEU A 136 2.11 12.13 10.46
C LEU A 136 1.85 11.76 11.93
N ASP A 137 1.76 12.74 12.83
CA ASP A 137 1.54 12.51 14.27
C ASP A 137 0.13 12.00 14.56
N ALA A 138 -0.85 12.47 13.77
CA ALA A 138 -2.24 12.05 13.87
C ALA A 138 -2.92 12.01 12.51
N PRO A 139 -3.90 11.09 12.30
CA PRO A 139 -4.69 11.10 11.09
C PRO A 139 -5.59 12.35 11.03
N ILE A 140 -5.74 12.94 9.85
CA ILE A 140 -6.66 14.07 9.60
C ILE A 140 -8.11 13.60 9.49
N HIS A 141 -8.32 12.32 9.18
CA HIS A 141 -9.64 11.69 9.12
C HIS A 141 -9.56 10.22 9.52
N THR A 142 -10.60 9.72 10.19
CA THR A 142 -10.77 8.31 10.54
C THR A 142 -12.21 7.90 10.30
N GLU A 143 -12.42 6.87 9.50
CA GLU A 143 -13.74 6.33 9.16
C GLU A 143 -13.82 4.84 9.51
N LYS A 144 -14.85 4.45 10.26
CA LYS A 144 -15.16 3.04 10.52
C LYS A 144 -15.95 2.47 9.35
N ILE A 145 -15.49 1.36 8.81
CA ILE A 145 -16.13 0.71 7.65
C ILE A 145 -17.15 -0.32 8.10
N ASP A 146 -16.71 -1.36 8.81
CA ASP A 146 -17.52 -2.47 9.31
C ASP A 146 -16.74 -3.33 10.31
N THR A 147 -17.25 -4.54 10.63
CA THR A 147 -16.62 -5.48 11.59
C THR A 147 -16.14 -6.79 10.95
N ALA A 148 -16.03 -6.85 9.62
CA ALA A 148 -15.56 -8.05 8.95
C ALA A 148 -14.08 -8.32 9.24
N ALA A 149 -13.67 -9.58 9.21
CA ALA A 149 -12.32 -10.00 9.61
C ALA A 149 -11.26 -9.87 8.50
N GLY A 150 -11.67 -9.78 7.24
CA GLY A 150 -10.76 -9.72 6.09
C GLY A 150 -10.06 -8.37 5.98
N VAL A 151 -8.81 -8.39 5.53
CA VAL A 151 -8.05 -7.15 5.27
C VAL A 151 -8.70 -6.37 4.14
N LEU A 152 -8.85 -5.06 4.32
CA LEU A 152 -9.27 -4.15 3.26
C LEU A 152 -8.07 -3.81 2.37
N MET A 153 -8.23 -4.00 1.07
CA MET A 153 -7.28 -3.61 0.04
C MET A 153 -7.78 -2.29 -0.58
N PRO A 154 -7.13 -1.15 -0.29
CA PRO A 154 -7.49 0.12 -0.89
C PRO A 154 -6.86 0.24 -2.27
N MET A 155 -7.60 0.82 -3.19
CA MET A 155 -7.12 1.27 -4.50
C MET A 155 -7.65 2.69 -4.71
N TYR A 156 -6.88 3.53 -5.34
CA TYR A 156 -7.24 4.92 -5.59
C TYR A 156 -7.09 5.25 -7.07
N ASP A 157 -8.15 5.75 -7.64
CA ASP A 157 -8.17 6.27 -9.00
C ASP A 157 -7.94 7.79 -8.95
N VAL A 158 -6.80 8.21 -9.47
CA VAL A 158 -6.36 9.61 -9.45
C VAL A 158 -7.23 10.49 -10.34
N ASP A 159 -7.76 9.95 -11.44
CA ASP A 159 -8.52 10.72 -12.43
C ASP A 159 -9.93 11.06 -11.93
N THR A 160 -10.53 10.15 -11.16
CA THR A 160 -11.90 10.30 -10.64
C THR A 160 -11.95 10.64 -9.15
N ASN A 161 -10.83 10.62 -8.44
CA ASN A 161 -10.74 10.75 -6.99
C ASN A 161 -11.52 9.67 -6.22
N VAL A 162 -11.74 8.52 -6.84
CA VAL A 162 -12.48 7.41 -6.24
C VAL A 162 -11.55 6.43 -5.53
N ILE A 163 -11.92 6.10 -4.30
CA ILE A 163 -11.30 5.05 -3.49
C ILE A 163 -12.16 3.80 -3.62
N TYR A 164 -11.54 2.70 -4.05
CA TYR A 164 -12.14 1.37 -4.03
C TYR A 164 -11.62 0.59 -2.83
N LEU A 165 -12.53 0.10 -2.00
CA LEU A 165 -12.20 -0.72 -0.83
C LEU A 165 -12.68 -2.15 -1.07
N CYS A 166 -11.74 -3.05 -1.31
CA CYS A 166 -11.97 -4.47 -1.54
C CYS A 166 -11.59 -5.26 -0.29
N GLY A 167 -12.55 -5.92 0.36
CA GLY A 167 -12.26 -6.78 1.50
C GLY A 167 -11.94 -8.20 1.05
N LYS A 168 -10.85 -8.77 1.55
CA LYS A 168 -10.56 -10.19 1.33
C LYS A 168 -11.64 -11.03 2.01
N GLY A 169 -12.34 -11.84 1.22
CA GLY A 169 -13.48 -12.63 1.66
C GLY A 169 -14.84 -11.94 1.57
N ASP A 170 -14.86 -10.64 1.19
CA ASP A 170 -16.11 -9.91 0.96
C ASP A 170 -16.71 -10.27 -0.41
N GLY A 171 -18.03 -10.13 -0.54
CA GLY A 171 -18.76 -10.18 -1.82
C GLY A 171 -19.00 -8.80 -2.43
N ASN A 172 -18.35 -7.75 -1.94
CA ASN A 172 -18.60 -6.40 -2.41
C ASN A 172 -17.31 -5.57 -2.51
N ILE A 173 -17.33 -4.58 -3.40
CA ILE A 173 -16.35 -3.51 -3.49
C ILE A 173 -17.07 -2.23 -3.11
N ARG A 174 -16.58 -1.55 -2.08
CA ARG A 174 -17.11 -0.24 -1.67
C ARG A 174 -16.41 0.85 -2.43
N THR A 175 -17.19 1.81 -2.90
CA THR A 175 -16.69 3.01 -3.55
C THR A 175 -16.86 4.20 -2.62
N CYS A 176 -15.82 5.02 -2.55
CA CYS A 176 -15.79 6.22 -1.74
C CYS A 176 -15.11 7.33 -2.54
N GLU A 177 -15.51 8.55 -2.32
CA GLU A 177 -14.88 9.72 -2.92
C GLU A 177 -13.88 10.33 -1.95
N PHE A 178 -12.74 10.75 -2.46
CA PHE A 178 -11.78 11.53 -1.73
C PHE A 178 -11.88 13.00 -2.11
N GLU A 179 -12.01 13.87 -1.12
CA GLU A 179 -11.88 15.32 -1.28
C GLU A 179 -10.65 15.82 -0.53
N ASP A 180 -9.88 16.73 -1.14
CA ASP A 180 -8.69 17.32 -0.48
C ASP A 180 -9.04 18.41 0.53
N LYS A 181 -10.20 18.33 1.14
CA LYS A 181 -10.73 19.17 2.21
C LYS A 181 -11.70 18.36 3.05
N ALA A 182 -12.00 18.82 4.28
CA ALA A 182 -13.02 18.16 5.10
C ALA A 182 -14.37 18.07 4.37
N PRO A 183 -15.02 16.88 4.39
CA PRO A 183 -14.80 15.75 5.27
C PRO A 183 -13.74 14.73 4.80
N TYR A 184 -13.01 14.95 3.74
CA TYR A 184 -11.95 14.10 3.15
C TYR A 184 -12.41 12.75 2.60
N PHE A 185 -13.47 12.16 3.13
CA PHE A 185 -13.91 10.81 2.77
C PHE A 185 -15.43 10.76 2.74
N GLN A 186 -16.00 10.43 1.60
CA GLN A 186 -17.45 10.31 1.43
C GLN A 186 -17.79 8.95 0.80
N ARG A 187 -18.70 8.19 1.41
CA ARG A 187 -19.17 6.93 0.86
C ARG A 187 -20.10 7.20 -0.33
N LEU A 188 -19.85 6.50 -1.43
CA LEU A 188 -20.75 6.47 -2.57
C LEU A 188 -21.72 5.28 -2.45
N ASN A 189 -22.94 5.44 -2.95
CA ASN A 189 -23.99 4.42 -2.79
C ASN A 189 -23.88 3.24 -3.76
N ASP A 190 -23.10 3.39 -4.84
CA ASP A 190 -23.02 2.42 -5.93
C ASP A 190 -21.72 1.60 -5.85
N GLY A 191 -21.74 0.57 -5.00
CA GLY A 191 -20.65 -0.40 -4.94
C GLY A 191 -20.97 -1.68 -5.73
N PHE A 192 -19.94 -2.32 -6.27
CA PHE A 192 -20.07 -3.66 -6.86
C PHE A 192 -20.46 -4.70 -5.82
N ARG A 193 -21.37 -5.61 -6.17
CA ARG A 193 -21.80 -6.74 -5.33
C ARG A 193 -21.75 -8.06 -6.10
N SER A 194 -21.25 -9.09 -5.45
CA SER A 194 -21.19 -10.46 -5.95
C SER A 194 -21.56 -11.43 -4.83
N THR A 195 -22.04 -12.59 -5.21
CA THR A 195 -22.22 -13.73 -4.29
C THR A 195 -20.94 -14.51 -4.03
N THR A 196 -19.89 -14.24 -4.82
CA THR A 196 -18.59 -14.88 -4.71
C THR A 196 -17.66 -14.03 -3.85
N ALA A 197 -16.98 -14.67 -2.90
CA ALA A 197 -16.01 -14.01 -2.04
C ALA A 197 -14.77 -13.57 -2.84
N LEU A 198 -14.35 -12.32 -2.66
CA LEU A 198 -13.15 -11.77 -3.28
C LEU A 198 -11.89 -12.36 -2.62
N THR A 199 -10.96 -12.84 -3.44
CA THR A 199 -9.65 -13.33 -2.97
C THR A 199 -8.56 -12.27 -3.08
N GLY A 200 -8.72 -11.34 -4.02
CA GLY A 200 -7.81 -10.23 -4.28
C GLY A 200 -8.42 -9.25 -5.27
N ALA A 201 -7.80 -8.09 -5.42
CA ALA A 201 -8.17 -7.08 -6.40
C ALA A 201 -6.92 -6.31 -6.86
N CYS A 202 -6.96 -5.83 -8.09
CA CYS A 202 -5.97 -4.91 -8.63
C CYS A 202 -6.67 -3.93 -9.59
N MET A 203 -6.07 -2.77 -9.77
CA MET A 203 -6.46 -1.84 -10.85
C MET A 203 -5.62 -2.15 -12.08
N VAL A 204 -6.25 -2.06 -13.23
CA VAL A 204 -5.54 -2.04 -14.51
C VAL A 204 -5.23 -0.57 -14.79
N PRO A 205 -3.97 -0.21 -15.07
CA PRO A 205 -3.61 1.16 -15.45
C PRO A 205 -4.39 1.59 -16.71
N ASN A 206 -4.82 2.84 -16.73
CA ASN A 206 -5.42 3.45 -17.91
C ASN A 206 -4.37 3.75 -18.98
#